data_c8ba87cc188ab97f6030fa6c0d774960
#
_entry.id   c8ba87cc188ab97f6030fa6c0d774960
#
_cell.length_a   1.000
_cell.length_b   1.000
_cell.length_c   1.000
_cell.angle_alpha   90.00
_cell.angle_beta   90.00
_cell.angle_gamma   90.00
#
_symmetry.space_group_name_H-M   'P 1'
#
loop_
_entity.id
_entity.type
_entity.pdbx_description
1 polymer ?
#
loop_
_entity_poly.entity_id
_entity_poly.type
_entity_poly.pdbx_seq_one_letter_code
_entity_poly.pdbx_strand_id
1 'polypeptide(L)'
;MTDATVSEPGHRLKPLTPAMLRQLSARSDLRGAVQSLGHYGAIALLGALIWKVSSTWGVLWALPLMAVQGCVVAFLFMAVHETAHKTAFKSRGLNLVVGHLSAFIIGLPYEYYCLFHWDHHRYTQDPDKDPELIVGVKPASDTQLAIAYSGLVRSPAVCG
;
A
#
# COMPACT_ATOMS: atom_id res chain seq x y z
N MET A 1 21.09 -43.27 -25.86
CA MET A 1 20.98 -42.08 -25.01
C MET A 1 19.50 -41.68 -25.02
N THR A 2 18.76 -42.14 -24.03
CA THR A 2 17.31 -41.96 -23.92
C THR A 2 17.08 -40.75 -23.01
N ASP A 3 16.57 -39.70 -23.62
CA ASP A 3 16.15 -38.49 -22.90
C ASP A 3 14.86 -38.80 -22.14
N ALA A 4 15.00 -39.00 -20.84
CA ALA A 4 13.88 -39.17 -19.93
C ALA A 4 13.40 -37.78 -19.47
N THR A 5 12.50 -37.17 -20.26
CA THR A 5 11.73 -36.02 -19.79
C THR A 5 10.79 -36.48 -18.68
N VAL A 6 11.23 -36.27 -17.43
CA VAL A 6 10.36 -36.37 -16.27
C VAL A 6 9.36 -35.24 -16.35
N SER A 7 8.18 -35.50 -16.89
CA SER A 7 7.02 -34.60 -16.74
C SER A 7 6.49 -34.74 -15.32
N GLU A 8 6.85 -33.80 -14.44
CA GLU A 8 6.15 -33.62 -13.18
C GLU A 8 4.64 -33.52 -13.44
N PRO A 9 3.78 -34.27 -12.74
CA PRO A 9 2.35 -34.13 -12.88
C PRO A 9 1.97 -32.77 -12.29
N GLY A 10 1.87 -31.77 -13.17
CA GLY A 10 1.44 -30.43 -12.80
C GLY A 10 0.13 -30.50 -12.03
N HIS A 11 0.14 -30.13 -10.78
CA HIS A 11 -1.06 -29.99 -9.95
C HIS A 11 -1.97 -28.94 -10.61
N ARG A 12 -2.82 -29.36 -11.55
CA ARG A 12 -3.81 -28.49 -12.19
C ARG A 12 -4.81 -28.06 -11.12
N LEU A 13 -4.64 -26.83 -10.64
CA LEU A 13 -5.62 -26.22 -9.77
C LEU A 13 -6.99 -26.29 -10.44
N LYS A 14 -7.99 -26.81 -9.73
CA LYS A 14 -9.35 -26.82 -10.26
C LYS A 14 -9.79 -25.37 -10.53
N PRO A 15 -10.33 -25.07 -11.71
CA PRO A 15 -10.82 -23.72 -12.00
C PRO A 15 -11.91 -23.35 -11.00
N LEU A 16 -11.83 -22.11 -10.48
CA LEU A 16 -12.83 -21.59 -9.55
C LEU A 16 -14.18 -21.46 -10.25
N THR A 17 -15.24 -21.95 -9.60
CA THR A 17 -16.58 -21.76 -10.12
C THR A 17 -17.04 -20.30 -9.94
N PRO A 18 -17.98 -19.78 -10.75
CA PRO A 18 -18.53 -18.43 -10.57
C PRO A 18 -19.11 -18.20 -9.17
N ALA A 19 -19.68 -19.23 -8.54
CA ALA A 19 -20.19 -19.16 -7.17
C ALA A 19 -19.06 -18.97 -6.14
N MET A 20 -17.97 -19.71 -6.27
CA MET A 20 -16.78 -19.54 -5.42
C MET A 20 -16.16 -18.15 -5.59
N LEU A 21 -16.06 -17.66 -6.83
CA LEU A 21 -15.56 -16.30 -7.10
C LEU A 21 -16.43 -15.23 -6.41
N ARG A 22 -17.75 -15.35 -6.48
CA ARG A 22 -18.67 -14.42 -5.76
C ARG A 22 -18.48 -14.47 -4.26
N GLN A 23 -18.30 -15.66 -3.67
CA GLN A 23 -18.03 -15.80 -2.23
C GLN A 23 -16.71 -15.17 -1.83
N LEU A 24 -15.63 -15.45 -2.57
CA LEU A 24 -14.30 -14.91 -2.30
C LEU A 24 -14.22 -13.39 -2.49
N SER A 25 -15.01 -12.84 -3.42
CA SER A 25 -15.08 -11.40 -3.70
C SER A 25 -16.13 -10.67 -2.86
N ALA A 26 -16.79 -11.33 -1.89
CA ALA A 26 -17.84 -10.73 -1.08
C ALA A 26 -17.25 -9.67 -0.12
N ARG A 27 -17.69 -8.42 -0.31
CA ARG A 27 -17.29 -7.27 0.50
C ARG A 27 -18.21 -7.13 1.72
N SER A 28 -17.67 -6.61 2.81
CA SER A 28 -18.42 -6.40 4.04
C SER A 28 -18.02 -5.08 4.70
N ASP A 29 -19.00 -4.22 4.96
CA ASP A 29 -18.77 -2.96 5.66
C ASP A 29 -18.29 -3.19 7.10
N LEU A 30 -18.80 -4.22 7.77
CA LEU A 30 -18.39 -4.54 9.13
C LEU A 30 -16.90 -4.98 9.19
N ARG A 31 -16.47 -5.86 8.29
CA ARG A 31 -15.07 -6.30 8.25
C ARG A 31 -14.13 -5.15 7.93
N GLY A 32 -14.47 -4.33 6.93
CA GLY A 32 -13.71 -3.13 6.59
C GLY A 32 -13.65 -2.14 7.75
N ALA A 33 -14.77 -1.91 8.45
CA ALA A 33 -14.82 -1.02 9.61
C ALA A 33 -13.97 -1.54 10.78
N VAL A 34 -14.06 -2.83 11.13
CA VAL A 34 -13.24 -3.43 12.19
C VAL A 34 -11.75 -3.29 11.87
N GLN A 35 -11.35 -3.58 10.64
CA GLN A 35 -9.95 -3.45 10.21
C GLN A 35 -9.47 -2.00 10.25
N SER A 36 -10.24 -1.06 9.70
CA SER A 36 -9.86 0.35 9.65
C SER A 36 -9.83 0.98 11.04
N LEU A 37 -10.85 0.73 11.88
CA LEU A 37 -10.90 1.23 13.25
C LEU A 37 -9.80 0.62 14.12
N GLY A 38 -9.49 -0.66 13.94
CA GLY A 38 -8.37 -1.31 14.62
C GLY A 38 -7.03 -0.66 14.25
N HIS A 39 -6.85 -0.36 12.97
CA HIS A 39 -5.63 0.31 12.48
C HIS A 39 -5.51 1.74 13.03
N TYR A 40 -6.55 2.56 12.92
CA TYR A 40 -6.56 3.92 13.49
C TYR A 40 -6.40 3.91 15.01
N GLY A 41 -7.03 2.93 15.68
CA GLY A 41 -6.86 2.71 17.11
C GLY A 41 -5.41 2.39 17.50
N ALA A 42 -4.73 1.55 16.72
CA ALA A 42 -3.31 1.26 16.93
C ALA A 42 -2.44 2.51 16.75
N ILE A 43 -2.71 3.33 15.72
CA ILE A 43 -2.01 4.61 15.50
C ILE A 43 -2.22 5.54 16.70
N ALA A 44 -3.45 5.70 17.18
CA ALA A 44 -3.78 6.56 18.29
C ALA A 44 -3.12 6.07 19.61
N LEU A 45 -3.17 4.76 19.87
CA LEU A 45 -2.59 4.15 21.06
C LEU A 45 -1.05 4.29 21.09
N LEU A 46 -0.39 4.01 19.96
CA LEU A 46 1.06 4.20 19.83
C LEU A 46 1.43 5.66 19.99
N GLY A 47 0.67 6.60 19.40
CA GLY A 47 0.89 8.03 19.57
C GLY A 47 0.76 8.48 21.04
N ALA A 48 -0.25 7.99 21.76
CA ALA A 48 -0.41 8.25 23.18
C ALA A 48 0.75 7.67 24.02
N LEU A 49 1.23 6.47 23.65
CA LEU A 49 2.38 5.85 24.32
C LEU A 49 3.68 6.62 24.07
N ILE A 50 3.92 7.06 22.82
CA ILE A 50 5.05 7.92 22.46
C ILE A 50 5.02 9.20 23.28
N TRP A 51 3.87 9.85 23.34
CA TRP A 51 3.69 11.05 24.17
C TRP A 51 4.05 10.78 25.64
N LYS A 52 3.52 9.71 26.21
CA LYS A 52 3.76 9.35 27.63
C LYS A 52 5.24 9.06 27.89
N VAL A 53 5.88 8.27 27.04
CA VAL A 53 7.31 7.91 27.19
C VAL A 53 8.18 9.16 27.03
N SER A 54 7.93 9.96 25.99
CA SER A 54 8.69 11.20 25.73
C SER A 54 8.61 12.19 26.88
N SER A 55 7.40 12.35 27.45
CA SER A 55 7.17 13.32 28.55
C SER A 55 7.71 12.83 29.91
N THR A 56 7.86 11.51 30.10
CA THR A 56 8.33 10.95 31.38
C THR A 56 9.84 10.70 31.40
N TRP A 57 10.39 10.16 30.29
CA TRP A 57 11.78 9.70 30.23
C TRP A 57 12.62 10.40 29.15
N GLY A 58 11.99 11.25 28.35
CA GLY A 58 12.64 11.96 27.26
C GLY A 58 12.48 11.29 25.89
N VAL A 59 12.64 12.11 24.83
CA VAL A 59 12.35 11.70 23.44
C VAL A 59 13.20 10.53 22.95
N LEU A 60 14.44 10.41 23.44
CA LEU A 60 15.34 9.32 23.01
C LEU A 60 14.77 7.93 23.33
N TRP A 61 14.06 7.79 24.46
CA TRP A 61 13.40 6.54 24.84
C TRP A 61 12.17 6.23 23.99
N ALA A 62 11.61 7.23 23.32
CA ALA A 62 10.47 7.06 22.44
C ALA A 62 10.85 6.67 20.99
N LEU A 63 12.12 6.80 20.59
CA LEU A 63 12.58 6.52 19.21
C LEU A 63 12.18 5.13 18.68
N PRO A 64 12.31 4.03 19.43
CA PRO A 64 11.85 2.73 18.93
C PRO A 64 10.34 2.69 18.67
N LEU A 65 9.54 3.32 19.54
CA LEU A 65 8.08 3.44 19.35
C LEU A 65 7.73 4.30 18.14
N MET A 66 8.49 5.38 17.92
CA MET A 66 8.32 6.25 16.73
C MET A 66 8.64 5.48 15.44
N ALA A 67 9.64 4.62 15.45
CA ALA A 67 9.94 3.75 14.30
C ALA A 67 8.77 2.78 14.01
N VAL A 68 8.23 2.13 15.05
CA VAL A 68 7.04 1.29 14.92
C VAL A 68 5.84 2.09 14.42
N GLN A 69 5.61 3.28 14.99
CA GLN A 69 4.53 4.19 14.56
C GLN A 69 4.66 4.53 13.07
N GLY A 70 5.88 4.84 12.61
CA GLY A 70 6.15 5.12 11.20
C GLY A 70 5.75 3.95 10.29
N CYS A 71 6.10 2.73 10.67
CA CYS A 71 5.68 1.53 9.94
C CYS A 71 4.14 1.40 9.93
N VAL A 72 3.49 1.52 11.09
CA VAL A 72 2.03 1.40 11.18
C VAL A 72 1.33 2.47 10.35
N VAL A 73 1.81 3.72 10.36
CA VAL A 73 1.28 4.81 9.53
C VAL A 73 1.51 4.55 8.04
N ALA A 74 2.68 4.04 7.65
CA ALA A 74 2.96 3.71 6.25
C ALA A 74 1.99 2.66 5.69
N PHE A 75 1.54 1.70 6.51
CA PHE A 75 0.54 0.71 6.11
C PHE A 75 -0.86 1.31 5.83
N LEU A 76 -1.14 2.57 6.17
CA LEU A 76 -2.36 3.25 5.70
C LEU A 76 -2.41 3.38 4.18
N PHE A 77 -1.28 3.33 3.50
CA PHE A 77 -1.23 3.27 2.04
C PHE A 77 -2.05 2.08 1.50
N MET A 78 -2.05 0.94 2.19
CA MET A 78 -2.89 -0.21 1.78
C MET A 78 -4.38 0.12 1.87
N ALA A 79 -4.80 0.90 2.88
CA ALA A 79 -6.19 1.34 2.98
C ALA A 79 -6.55 2.32 1.83
N VAL A 80 -5.63 3.22 1.47
CA VAL A 80 -5.79 4.12 0.30
C VAL A 80 -5.96 3.30 -0.98
N HIS A 81 -5.08 2.33 -1.20
CA HIS A 81 -5.09 1.44 -2.37
C HIS A 81 -6.41 0.63 -2.47
N GLU A 82 -6.78 -0.08 -1.40
CA GLU A 82 -7.99 -0.91 -1.37
C GLU A 82 -9.27 -0.09 -1.55
N THR A 83 -9.31 1.12 -1.00
CA THR A 83 -10.47 2.02 -1.16
C THR A 83 -10.53 2.63 -2.56
N ALA A 84 -9.40 2.90 -3.23
CA ALA A 84 -9.34 3.30 -4.64
C ALA A 84 -9.94 2.22 -5.55
N HIS A 85 -9.67 0.95 -5.26
CA HIS A 85 -10.31 -0.19 -5.91
C HIS A 85 -11.76 -0.45 -5.47
N LYS A 86 -12.24 0.24 -4.44
CA LYS A 86 -13.58 0.03 -3.85
C LYS A 86 -13.78 -1.39 -3.33
N THR A 87 -12.70 -2.03 -2.83
CA THR A 87 -12.66 -3.41 -2.34
C THR A 87 -12.73 -3.51 -0.83
N ALA A 88 -12.31 -2.48 -0.10
CA ALA A 88 -12.28 -2.47 1.36
C ALA A 88 -13.69 -2.56 1.99
N PHE A 89 -14.69 -1.92 1.37
CA PHE A 89 -16.07 -1.87 1.87
C PHE A 89 -17.07 -2.20 0.78
N LYS A 90 -18.26 -2.69 1.20
CA LYS A 90 -19.41 -2.84 0.32
C LYS A 90 -19.97 -1.45 -0.08
N SER A 91 -20.09 -0.54 0.87
CA SER A 91 -20.61 0.82 0.70
C SER A 91 -19.58 1.73 0.02
N ARG A 92 -20.02 2.45 -1.04
CA ARG A 92 -19.17 3.45 -1.73
C ARG A 92 -18.76 4.60 -0.81
N GLY A 93 -19.67 5.07 0.04
CA GLY A 93 -19.40 6.16 0.99
C GLY A 93 -18.30 5.82 1.98
N LEU A 94 -18.27 4.59 2.51
CA LEU A 94 -17.22 4.15 3.42
C LEU A 94 -15.85 4.05 2.73
N ASN A 95 -15.81 3.56 1.47
CA ASN A 95 -14.56 3.59 0.69
C ASN A 95 -14.05 5.03 0.53
N LEU A 96 -14.91 6.00 0.24
CA LEU A 96 -14.50 7.40 0.10
C LEU A 96 -14.00 7.98 1.42
N VAL A 97 -14.76 7.84 2.50
CA VAL A 97 -14.40 8.41 3.82
C VAL A 97 -13.07 7.84 4.32
N VAL A 98 -12.94 6.51 4.31
CA VAL A 98 -11.73 5.84 4.80
C VAL A 98 -10.54 6.12 3.88
N GLY A 99 -10.76 6.18 2.56
CA GLY A 99 -9.73 6.53 1.58
C GLY A 99 -9.17 7.92 1.81
N HIS A 100 -10.04 8.93 1.90
CA HIS A 100 -9.62 10.31 2.17
C HIS A 100 -8.93 10.49 3.53
N LEU A 101 -9.47 9.85 4.57
CA LEU A 101 -8.88 9.93 5.91
C LEU A 101 -7.49 9.29 5.96
N SER A 102 -7.35 8.09 5.39
CA SER A 102 -6.05 7.40 5.31
C SER A 102 -5.04 8.19 4.49
N ALA A 103 -5.46 8.69 3.33
CA ALA A 103 -4.63 9.50 2.43
C ALA A 103 -4.20 10.82 3.09
N PHE A 104 -5.11 11.48 3.81
CA PHE A 104 -4.81 12.69 4.57
C PHE A 104 -3.72 12.44 5.63
N ILE A 105 -3.82 11.36 6.41
CA ILE A 105 -2.85 11.03 7.46
C ILE A 105 -1.44 10.81 6.88
N ILE A 106 -1.34 10.19 5.69
CA ILE A 106 -0.04 9.95 5.03
C ILE A 106 0.39 11.10 4.11
N GLY A 107 -0.38 12.18 4.04
CA GLY A 107 -0.05 13.36 3.21
C GLY A 107 -0.21 13.13 1.69
N LEU A 108 -1.08 12.20 1.28
CA LEU A 108 -1.34 11.86 -0.12
C LEU A 108 -2.71 12.37 -0.56
N PRO A 109 -2.83 13.21 -1.61
CA PRO A 109 -4.14 13.60 -2.13
C PRO A 109 -4.89 12.40 -2.75
N TYR A 110 -6.00 11.99 -2.13
CA TYR A 110 -6.72 10.76 -2.49
C TYR A 110 -7.19 10.72 -3.94
N GLU A 111 -7.80 11.82 -4.42
CA GLU A 111 -8.30 11.89 -5.80
C GLU A 111 -7.15 11.81 -6.83
N TYR A 112 -6.02 12.48 -6.54
CA TYR A 112 -4.84 12.40 -7.39
C TYR A 112 -4.31 10.95 -7.42
N TYR A 113 -4.24 10.30 -6.26
CA TYR A 113 -3.81 8.90 -6.19
C TYR A 113 -4.73 7.99 -7.00
N CYS A 114 -6.05 8.18 -6.92
CA CYS A 114 -6.99 7.38 -7.70
C CYS A 114 -6.74 7.52 -9.21
N LEU A 115 -6.55 8.75 -9.73
CA LEU A 115 -6.27 8.97 -11.16
C LEU A 115 -4.94 8.32 -11.56
N PHE A 116 -3.87 8.59 -10.80
CA PHE A 116 -2.54 8.02 -10.99
C PHE A 116 -2.58 6.49 -11.03
N HIS A 117 -3.25 5.89 -10.06
CA HIS A 117 -3.32 4.44 -9.91
C HIS A 117 -4.15 3.76 -11.02
N TRP A 118 -5.24 4.40 -11.47
CA TRP A 118 -6.01 3.90 -12.60
C TRP A 118 -5.27 4.03 -13.92
N ASP A 119 -4.45 5.05 -14.12
CA ASP A 119 -3.57 5.15 -15.29
C ASP A 119 -2.46 4.11 -15.24
N HIS A 120 -1.88 3.83 -14.06
CA HIS A 120 -0.97 2.70 -13.90
C HIS A 120 -1.62 1.37 -14.31
N HIS A 121 -2.84 1.05 -13.85
CA HIS A 121 -3.54 -0.16 -14.27
C HIS A 121 -3.85 -0.23 -15.76
N ARG A 122 -4.13 0.92 -16.39
CA ARG A 122 -4.41 1.00 -17.81
C ARG A 122 -3.17 0.82 -18.67
N TYR A 123 -2.06 1.33 -18.24
CA TYR A 123 -0.81 1.39 -18.99
C TYR A 123 0.32 0.58 -18.36
N THR A 124 0.00 -0.35 -17.47
CA THR A 124 0.99 -1.17 -16.76
C THR A 124 2.11 -1.67 -17.68
N GLN A 125 3.36 -1.40 -17.30
CA GLN A 125 4.58 -1.74 -18.04
C GLN A 125 4.78 -0.97 -19.37
N ASP A 126 3.97 0.02 -19.71
CA ASP A 126 4.23 0.92 -20.83
C ASP A 126 5.23 2.01 -20.40
N PRO A 127 6.47 2.04 -20.93
CA PRO A 127 7.51 2.95 -20.45
C PRO A 127 7.21 4.43 -20.70
N ASP A 128 6.30 4.74 -21.63
CA ASP A 128 5.96 6.10 -22.00
C ASP A 128 4.66 6.62 -21.33
N LYS A 129 3.86 5.73 -20.76
CA LYS A 129 2.51 6.08 -20.26
C LYS A 129 2.25 5.64 -18.82
N ASP A 130 2.94 4.58 -18.33
CA ASP A 130 2.76 4.12 -16.96
C ASP A 130 3.34 5.15 -15.98
N PRO A 131 2.49 5.85 -15.18
CA PRO A 131 2.98 6.90 -14.31
C PRO A 131 3.95 6.38 -13.23
N GLU A 132 3.88 5.11 -12.83
CA GLU A 132 4.83 4.52 -11.89
C GLU A 132 6.21 4.34 -12.50
N LEU A 133 6.30 4.05 -13.80
CA LEU A 133 7.57 3.93 -14.52
C LEU A 133 8.16 5.29 -14.89
N ILE A 134 7.32 6.27 -15.27
CA ILE A 134 7.76 7.61 -15.63
C ILE A 134 8.32 8.34 -14.40
N VAL A 135 7.71 8.20 -13.23
CA VAL A 135 8.19 8.79 -11.97
C VAL A 135 9.41 8.02 -11.44
N GLY A 136 9.49 6.74 -11.72
CA GLY A 136 10.64 5.90 -11.38
C GLY A 136 11.74 6.03 -12.42
N VAL A 137 12.65 7.01 -12.29
CA VAL A 137 13.86 7.05 -13.11
C VAL A 137 14.59 5.72 -12.91
N LYS A 138 14.63 4.90 -13.97
CA LYS A 138 15.34 3.62 -13.94
C LYS A 138 16.82 3.90 -13.61
N PRO A 139 17.35 3.43 -12.48
CA PRO A 139 18.73 3.70 -12.12
C PRO A 139 19.65 3.09 -13.19
N ALA A 140 20.56 3.90 -13.71
CA ALA A 140 21.51 3.47 -14.74
C ALA A 140 22.68 2.64 -14.18
N SER A 141 22.83 2.58 -12.84
CA SER A 141 23.88 1.82 -12.16
C SER A 141 23.45 1.36 -10.78
N ASP A 142 24.14 0.34 -10.24
CA ASP A 142 23.90 -0.17 -8.88
C ASP A 142 24.09 0.91 -7.81
N THR A 143 25.00 1.85 -8.04
CA THR A 143 25.22 3.00 -7.14
C THR A 143 24.01 3.93 -7.12
N GLN A 144 23.42 4.23 -8.30
CA GLN A 144 22.19 5.03 -8.37
C GLN A 144 21.02 4.31 -7.76
N LEU A 145 20.94 2.98 -7.93
CA LEU A 145 19.92 2.16 -7.28
C LEU A 145 20.05 2.24 -5.76
N ALA A 146 21.27 2.07 -5.21
CA ALA A 146 21.51 2.17 -3.77
C ALA A 146 21.15 3.57 -3.22
N ILE A 147 21.50 4.63 -3.96
CA ILE A 147 21.16 6.01 -3.60
C ILE A 147 19.64 6.23 -3.63
N ALA A 148 18.92 5.72 -4.64
CA ALA A 148 17.48 5.82 -4.74
C ALA A 148 16.77 5.12 -3.56
N TYR A 149 17.22 3.92 -3.18
CA TYR A 149 16.67 3.18 -2.02
C TYR A 149 17.06 3.80 -0.67
N SER A 150 18.15 4.55 -0.59
CA SER A 150 18.56 5.24 0.64
C SER A 150 17.65 6.42 1.01
N GLY A 151 16.79 6.88 0.11
CA GLY A 151 15.92 8.05 0.30
C GLY A 151 16.67 9.39 0.34
N LEU A 152 17.99 9.40 0.07
CA LEU A 152 18.84 10.59 0.16
C LEU A 152 18.73 11.54 -1.04
N VAL A 153 18.17 11.06 -2.16
CA VAL A 153 17.99 11.91 -3.36
C VAL A 153 16.52 11.90 -3.78
N ARG A 154 15.88 13.05 -3.66
CA ARG A 154 14.63 13.33 -4.37
C ARG A 154 14.93 13.40 -5.86
N SER A 155 14.26 12.59 -6.67
CA SER A 155 14.35 12.69 -8.13
C SER A 155 13.89 14.10 -8.55
N PRO A 156 14.69 14.84 -9.36
CA PRO A 156 14.34 16.20 -9.82
C PRO A 156 13.24 16.23 -10.90
N ALA A 157 12.60 15.11 -11.23
CA ALA A 157 11.73 14.95 -12.39
C ALA A 157 10.25 15.31 -12.15
N VAL A 158 9.88 15.98 -11.06
CA VAL A 158 8.47 16.29 -10.75
C VAL A 158 8.14 17.79 -10.85
N CYS A 159 8.98 18.61 -11.43
CA CYS A 159 8.68 20.03 -11.72
C CYS A 159 9.16 20.37 -13.14
N GLY A 160 8.35 20.04 -14.13
CA GLY A 160 8.47 20.48 -15.52
C GLY A 160 7.10 20.60 -16.12
#